data_cf0e1e4994dd1e7fac032998e6e93763
#
_entry.id   cf0e1e4994dd1e7fac032998e6e93763
#
_cell.length_a   1.000
_cell.length_b   1.000
_cell.length_c   1.000
_cell.angle_alpha   90.00
_cell.angle_beta   90.00
_cell.angle_gamma   90.00
#
_symmetry.space_group_name_H-M   'P 1'
#
loop_
_entity.id
_entity.type
_entity.pdbx_description
1 polymer ?
#
loop_
_entity_poly.entity_id
_entity_poly.type
_entity_poly.pdbx_seq_one_letter_code
_entity_poly.pdbx_strand_id
1 'polypeptide(L)'
;MANPEKLTDDMMEQVSGGTLTKDEALAKALEHANLKKDQVDYIKKVELDYEHGRKIYEVRFYKDGYEYEYDIDAESGKVLKFEKDLND
;
A
#
# COMPACT_ATOMS: atom_id res chain seq x y z
N MET A 1 -12.80 -13.64 -19.78
CA MET A 1 -12.65 -13.39 -19.63
C MET A 1 -12.33 -12.86 -19.22
N ALA A 2 -12.23 -13.20 -18.85
CA ALA A 2 -11.94 -12.89 -18.40
C ALA A 2 -11.61 -12.49 -17.94
N ASN A 3 -11.65 -12.95 -17.73
CA ASN A 3 -11.27 -12.70 -17.29
C ASN A 3 -10.97 -12.35 -16.76
N PRO A 4 -10.93 -12.67 -16.71
CA PRO A 4 -10.66 -12.52 -16.08
C PRO A 4 -10.25 -12.10 -15.57
N GLU A 5 -10.31 -12.46 -15.59
CA GLU A 5 -10.02 -12.16 -15.22
C GLU A 5 -9.82 -11.72 -14.53
N LYS A 6 -9.94 -12.10 -14.64
CA LYS A 6 -9.90 -11.89 -14.04
C LYS A 6 -9.83 -11.63 -13.20
N LEU A 7 -9.88 -12.08 -13.14
CA LEU A 7 -9.87 -12.06 -12.40
C LEU A 7 -9.59 -11.70 -11.67
N THR A 8 -9.60 -11.99 -11.63
CA THR A 8 -9.47 -11.83 -11.07
C THR A 8 -9.14 -11.41 -10.40
N ASP A 9 -9.31 -11.74 -10.48
CA ASP A 9 -9.16 -11.52 -9.89
C ASP A 9 -9.18 -11.24 -9.23
N ASP A 10 -9.43 -11.60 -9.32
CA ASP A 10 -9.58 -11.58 -8.72
C ASP A 10 -9.55 -11.63 -8.02
N MET A 11 -9.44 -12.00 -8.11
CA MET A 11 -9.52 -12.25 -7.60
C MET A 11 -9.20 -12.14 -6.85
N MET A 12 -9.10 -12.44 -7.01
CA MET A 12 -8.96 -12.40 -6.33
C MET A 12 -8.98 -12.13 -5.59
N GLU A 13 -9.08 -12.35 -5.73
CA GLU A 13 -9.27 -12.17 -4.93
C GLU A 13 -9.39 -12.10 -4.10
N GLN A 14 -9.49 -12.53 -3.98
CA GLN A 14 -9.76 -12.57 -3.12
C GLN A 14 -9.62 -12.70 -2.21
N VAL A 15 -9.50 -12.76 -2.39
CA VAL A 15 -9.44 -13.27 -1.47
C VAL A 15 -10.02 -13.41 -0.20
N SER A 16 -10.36 -13.81 0.23
CA SER A 16 -11.07 -14.30 1.28
C SER A 16 -10.85 -13.66 2.60
N GLY A 17 -11.63 -12.68 2.94
CA GLY A 17 -11.53 -12.02 4.20
C GLY A 17 -10.11 -11.75 4.54
N GLY A 18 -9.35 -11.77 3.52
CA GLY A 18 -7.96 -11.79 3.71
C GLY A 18 -7.34 -10.46 3.95
N THR A 19 -6.10 -10.58 4.32
CA THR A 19 -5.21 -9.45 4.47
C THR A 19 -4.60 -9.14 3.11
N LEU A 20 -4.46 -7.89 2.80
CA LEU A 20 -3.76 -7.47 1.59
C LEU A 20 -2.32 -7.97 1.62
N THR A 21 -1.75 -8.18 0.45
CA THR A 21 -0.32 -8.48 0.36
C THR A 21 0.48 -7.18 0.47
N LYS A 22 1.78 -7.33 0.67
CA LYS A 22 2.67 -6.17 0.71
C LYS A 22 2.59 -5.38 -0.59
N ASP A 23 2.56 -6.08 -1.72
CA ASP A 23 2.48 -5.40 -3.02
C ASP A 23 1.18 -4.64 -3.17
N GLU A 24 0.09 -5.20 -2.67
CA GLU A 24 -1.21 -4.52 -2.72
C GLU A 24 -1.21 -3.28 -1.84
N ALA A 25 -0.62 -3.37 -0.65
CA ALA A 25 -0.53 -2.23 0.25
C ALA A 25 0.32 -1.12 -0.37
N LEU A 26 1.44 -1.49 -0.95
CA LEU A 26 2.30 -0.53 -1.64
C LEU A 26 1.54 0.13 -2.79
N ALA A 27 0.78 -0.64 -3.54
CA ALA A 27 0.01 -0.11 -4.65
C ALA A 27 -1.02 0.91 -4.16
N LYS A 28 -1.64 0.65 -3.01
CA LYS A 28 -2.61 1.60 -2.45
C LYS A 28 -1.94 2.91 -2.06
N ALA A 29 -0.76 2.84 -1.45
CA ALA A 29 -0.02 4.04 -1.08
C ALA A 29 0.38 4.83 -2.33
N LEU A 30 0.89 4.15 -3.33
CA LEU A 30 1.31 4.81 -4.56
C LEU A 30 0.13 5.45 -5.28
N GLU A 31 -1.00 4.76 -5.30
CA GLU A 31 -2.21 5.29 -5.92
C GLU A 31 -2.64 6.59 -5.24
N HIS A 32 -2.62 6.60 -3.92
CA HIS A 32 -2.97 7.80 -3.17
C HIS A 32 -2.01 8.95 -3.49
N ALA A 33 -0.72 8.63 -3.62
CA ALA A 33 0.31 9.62 -3.92
C ALA A 33 0.31 10.02 -5.40
N ASN A 34 -0.48 9.33 -6.22
CA ASN A 34 -0.53 9.54 -7.67
C ASN A 34 0.82 9.29 -8.32
N LEU A 35 1.47 8.20 -7.90
CA LEU A 35 2.79 7.81 -8.38
C LEU A 35 2.75 6.39 -8.90
N LYS A 36 3.65 6.10 -9.84
CA LYS A 36 3.93 4.73 -10.27
C LYS A 36 5.16 4.24 -9.54
N LYS A 37 5.26 2.93 -9.39
CA LYS A 37 6.37 2.33 -8.65
C LYS A 37 7.73 2.76 -9.21
N ASP A 38 7.84 2.86 -10.52
CA ASP A 38 9.11 3.24 -11.16
C ASP A 38 9.45 4.72 -11.01
N GLN A 39 8.53 5.51 -10.48
CA GLN A 39 8.78 6.93 -10.21
C GLN A 39 9.33 7.17 -8.81
N VAL A 40 9.28 6.16 -7.96
CA VAL A 40 9.74 6.25 -6.58
C VAL A 40 11.25 6.05 -6.55
N ASP A 41 11.96 6.87 -5.79
CA ASP A 41 13.41 6.77 -5.73
C ASP A 41 13.87 5.57 -4.90
N TYR A 42 13.15 5.30 -3.81
CA TYR A 42 13.54 4.24 -2.89
C TYR A 42 12.37 3.85 -2.02
N ILE A 43 12.14 2.55 -1.89
CA ILE A 43 11.11 2.01 -0.99
C ILE A 43 11.81 1.58 0.28
N LYS A 44 11.54 2.29 1.38
CA LYS A 44 12.19 2.06 2.65
C LYS A 44 11.56 0.93 3.43
N LYS A 45 10.22 0.84 3.39
CA LYS A 45 9.52 -0.06 4.28
C LYS A 45 8.14 -0.41 3.74
N VAL A 46 7.81 -1.68 3.78
CA VAL A 46 6.44 -2.16 3.61
C VAL A 46 6.27 -3.29 4.60
N GLU A 47 5.65 -3.01 5.75
CA GLU A 47 5.54 -3.97 6.84
C GLU A 47 4.14 -4.07 7.38
N LEU A 48 3.72 -5.29 7.70
CA LEU A 48 2.46 -5.54 8.38
C LEU A 48 2.68 -5.36 9.88
N ASP A 49 1.82 -4.59 10.51
CA ASP A 49 1.91 -4.32 11.93
C ASP A 49 0.52 -4.39 12.55
N TYR A 50 0.48 -4.39 13.86
CA TYR A 50 -0.78 -4.41 14.61
C TYR A 50 -0.82 -3.20 15.51
N GLU A 51 -1.89 -2.41 15.39
CA GLU A 51 -2.10 -1.26 16.25
C GLU A 51 -3.55 -1.24 16.71
N HIS A 52 -3.74 -1.16 18.00
CA HIS A 52 -5.09 -1.07 18.59
C HIS A 52 -5.99 -2.19 18.09
N GLY A 53 -5.43 -3.42 17.97
CA GLY A 53 -6.19 -4.57 17.54
C GLY A 53 -6.48 -4.62 16.05
N ARG A 54 -5.87 -3.74 15.29
CA ARG A 54 -6.09 -3.63 13.85
C ARG A 54 -4.81 -3.96 13.10
N LYS A 55 -4.94 -4.72 12.02
CA LYS A 55 -3.81 -4.99 11.13
C LYS A 55 -3.65 -3.79 10.20
N ILE A 56 -2.46 -3.25 10.15
CA ILE A 56 -2.15 -2.15 9.24
C ILE A 56 -0.84 -2.46 8.52
N TYR A 57 -0.68 -1.86 7.36
CA TYR A 57 0.60 -1.83 6.68
C TYR A 57 1.21 -0.47 6.85
N GLU A 58 2.48 -0.44 7.26
CA GLU A 58 3.27 0.78 7.25
C GLU A 58 4.05 0.79 5.95
N VAL A 59 3.86 1.83 5.14
CA VAL A 59 4.54 1.98 3.86
C VAL A 59 5.30 3.29 3.89
N ARG A 60 6.60 3.22 3.58
CA ARG A 60 7.45 4.40 3.52
C ARG A 60 8.28 4.36 2.26
N PHE A 61 8.34 5.47 1.56
CA PHE A 61 9.19 5.58 0.38
C PHE A 61 9.63 7.03 0.18
N TYR A 62 10.66 7.18 -0.65
CA TYR A 62 11.22 8.49 -0.95
C TYR A 62 10.99 8.86 -2.40
N LYS A 63 10.66 10.14 -2.61
CA LYS A 63 10.47 10.69 -3.95
C LYS A 63 10.85 12.17 -3.92
N ASP A 64 11.81 12.55 -4.75
CA ASP A 64 12.21 13.97 -4.92
C ASP A 64 12.56 14.66 -3.62
N GLY A 65 13.27 13.97 -2.73
CA GLY A 65 13.71 14.54 -1.47
C GLY A 65 12.67 14.55 -0.38
N TYR A 66 11.53 13.91 -0.61
CA TYR A 66 10.48 13.79 0.41
C TYR A 66 10.33 12.34 0.84
N GLU A 67 10.04 12.17 2.13
CA GLU A 67 9.65 10.86 2.66
C GLU A 67 8.13 10.82 2.77
N TYR A 68 7.53 9.80 2.16
CA TYR A 68 6.10 9.57 2.24
C TYR A 68 5.86 8.44 3.23
N GLU A 69 4.96 8.67 4.19
CA GLU A 69 4.59 7.66 5.19
C GLU A 69 3.10 7.39 5.10
N TYR A 70 2.75 6.12 5.03
CA TYR A 70 1.36 5.70 4.98
C TYR A 70 1.09 4.63 6.00
N ASP A 71 -0.07 4.74 6.67
CA ASP A 71 -0.66 3.63 7.40
C ASP A 71 -1.90 3.23 6.62
N ILE A 72 -1.95 1.97 6.23
CA ILE A 72 -3.02 1.46 5.37
C ILE A 72 -3.69 0.29 6.05
N ASP A 73 -5.03 0.34 6.14
CA ASP A 73 -5.78 -0.78 6.70
C ASP A 73 -5.48 -2.02 5.86
N ALA A 74 -4.99 -3.06 6.53
CA ALA A 74 -4.50 -4.24 5.82
C ALA A 74 -5.64 -5.09 5.25
N GLU A 75 -6.87 -4.85 5.65
CA GLU A 75 -8.01 -5.61 5.15
C GLU A 75 -8.77 -4.85 4.09
N SER A 76 -9.02 -3.56 4.31
CA SER A 76 -9.82 -2.75 3.37
C SER A 76 -8.98 -2.01 2.34
N GLY A 77 -7.71 -1.77 2.64
CA GLY A 77 -6.86 -0.97 1.78
C GLY A 77 -7.05 0.52 1.98
N LYS A 78 -7.82 0.91 2.99
CA LYS A 78 -8.09 2.32 3.24
C LYS A 78 -6.86 2.99 3.83
N VAL A 79 -6.56 4.20 3.35
CA VAL A 79 -5.48 5.00 3.90
C VAL A 79 -5.95 5.61 5.22
N LEU A 80 -5.27 5.21 6.31
CA LEU A 80 -5.62 5.66 7.66
C LEU A 80 -4.79 6.87 8.07
N LYS A 81 -3.58 6.98 7.52
CA LYS A 81 -2.67 8.07 7.88
C LYS A 81 -1.75 8.33 6.71
N PHE A 82 -1.47 9.58 6.46
CA PHE A 82 -0.53 9.99 5.41
C PHE A 82 0.29 11.17 5.91
N GLU A 83 1.62 11.06 5.76
CA GLU A 83 2.53 12.16 6.04
C GLU A 83 3.54 12.27 4.92
N LYS A 84 3.90 13.49 4.59
CA LYS A 84 4.90 13.78 3.58
C LYS A 84 5.85 14.81 4.16
N ASP A 85 7.08 14.40 4.42
CA ASP A 85 8.07 15.23 5.08
C ASP A 85 9.29 15.43 4.21
N LEU A 86 9.87 16.61 4.30
CA LEU A 86 11.12 16.88 3.62
C LEU A 86 12.22 16.06 4.30
N ASN A 87 12.92 15.29 3.49
CA ASN A 87 13.99 14.45 3.99
C ASN A 87 15.33 15.10 3.67
N ASP A 88 15.99 15.59 4.70
CA ASP A 88 17.29 16.27 4.54
C ASP A 88 18.45 15.29 4.50
#